data_18ab367b42c5855f060d0ee8a62df1ed
#
_entry.id   18ab367b42c5855f060d0ee8a62df1ed
#
_cell.length_a   1.000
_cell.length_b   1.000
_cell.length_c   1.000
_cell.angle_alpha   90.00
_cell.angle_beta   90.00
_cell.angle_gamma   90.00
#
_symmetry.space_group_name_H-M   'P 1'
#
loop_
_entity.id
_entity.type
_entity.pdbx_description
1 polymer ?
#
loop_
_entity_poly.entity_id
_entity_poly.type
_entity_poly.pdbx_seq_one_letter_code
_entity_poly.pdbx_strand_id
1 'polypeptide(L)'
;VGAHLGVAGCREDSLGLPGAERWVVLLVDGLGWQQARAAMARTPFLAGAIGHARRITSGVPSTTATSLTSLGTGLSPGQHGIAGYMFRNPYTKKIFSPLTWDQVSDPLAMQPMPTIFERAKAEGVTVTTVLPARFEDSGLTRCALRGGTFEAVVDERNDEDRLQKVVTAAGAGSKSLVYVYERMLDHAGHGRGTTSTEWLDELIRVDAFADALRDALPDDTRLLVT
;
A
#
# COMPACT_ATOMS: atom_id res chain seq x y z
N VAL A 1 -11.92 -3.67 3.92
CA VAL A 1 -10.96 -4.20 4.91
C VAL A 1 -11.28 -3.66 6.30
N GLY A 2 -11.19 -2.35 6.54
CA GLY A 2 -11.42 -1.78 7.87
C GLY A 2 -12.78 -2.15 8.47
N ALA A 3 -13.85 -2.20 7.67
CA ALA A 3 -15.17 -2.64 8.12
C ALA A 3 -15.18 -4.09 8.63
N HIS A 4 -14.51 -5.01 7.92
CA HIS A 4 -14.41 -6.41 8.34
C HIS A 4 -13.59 -6.61 9.62
N LEU A 5 -12.58 -5.77 9.82
CA LEU A 5 -11.76 -5.80 11.04
C LEU A 5 -12.41 -5.10 12.25
N GLY A 6 -13.56 -4.43 12.05
CA GLY A 6 -14.24 -3.69 13.10
C GLY A 6 -13.62 -2.33 13.42
N VAL A 7 -12.86 -1.76 12.47
CA VAL A 7 -12.17 -0.48 12.67
C VAL A 7 -13.18 0.66 12.82
N ALA A 8 -13.07 1.42 13.91
CA ALA A 8 -13.93 2.55 14.18
C ALA A 8 -14.01 3.53 13.01
N GLY A 9 -15.23 3.91 12.63
CA GLY A 9 -15.50 4.79 11.47
C GLY A 9 -15.49 4.10 10.10
N CYS A 10 -15.16 2.80 10.01
CA CYS A 10 -15.27 1.99 8.79
C CYS A 10 -16.52 1.10 8.88
N ARG A 11 -17.68 1.66 8.60
CA ARG A 11 -18.97 0.95 8.80
C ARG A 11 -19.44 0.15 7.61
N GLU A 12 -18.99 0.47 6.40
CA GLU A 12 -19.47 -0.13 5.16
C GLU A 12 -18.34 -0.75 4.36
N ASP A 13 -18.59 -1.91 3.79
CA ASP A 13 -17.77 -2.49 2.74
C ASP A 13 -18.28 -2.06 1.37
N SER A 14 -17.80 -0.91 0.90
CA SER A 14 -18.16 -0.35 -0.41
C SER A 14 -17.65 -1.17 -1.61
N LEU A 15 -16.72 -2.09 -1.37
CA LEU A 15 -16.17 -2.96 -2.42
C LEU A 15 -16.83 -4.33 -2.46
N GLY A 16 -17.61 -4.72 -1.44
CA GLY A 16 -18.24 -6.04 -1.34
C GLY A 16 -17.20 -7.16 -1.25
N LEU A 17 -16.15 -6.95 -0.47
CA LEU A 17 -15.10 -7.93 -0.26
C LEU A 17 -15.60 -9.08 0.62
N PRO A 18 -15.10 -10.32 0.44
CA PRO A 18 -15.42 -11.39 1.36
C PRO A 18 -14.92 -11.08 2.77
N GLY A 19 -15.70 -11.46 3.81
CA GLY A 19 -15.30 -11.25 5.20
C GLY A 19 -14.05 -12.03 5.56
N ALA A 20 -13.16 -11.42 6.36
CA ALA A 20 -12.00 -12.08 6.97
C ALA A 20 -11.53 -11.30 8.20
N GLU A 21 -10.85 -12.00 9.10
CA GLU A 21 -10.19 -11.41 10.26
C GLU A 21 -8.70 -11.13 10.02
N ARG A 22 -8.15 -11.64 8.91
CA ARG A 22 -6.75 -11.47 8.50
C ARG A 22 -6.70 -10.92 7.09
N TRP A 23 -5.94 -9.85 6.92
CA TRP A 23 -5.81 -9.16 5.64
C TRP A 23 -4.37 -8.82 5.31
N VAL A 24 -3.98 -9.14 4.09
CA VAL A 24 -2.75 -8.62 3.47
C VAL A 24 -3.18 -7.70 2.32
N VAL A 25 -2.72 -6.46 2.35
CA VAL A 25 -2.92 -5.46 1.30
C VAL A 25 -1.58 -5.24 0.61
N LEU A 26 -1.42 -5.81 -0.57
CA LEU A 26 -0.27 -5.59 -1.45
C LEU A 26 -0.56 -4.41 -2.37
N LEU A 27 0.07 -3.29 -2.09
CA LEU A 27 0.04 -2.13 -2.98
C LEU A 27 1.20 -2.22 -3.97
N VAL A 28 0.85 -2.25 -5.25
CA VAL A 28 1.81 -2.24 -6.36
C VAL A 28 1.80 -0.85 -6.99
N ASP A 29 2.82 -0.06 -6.67
CA ASP A 29 2.92 1.32 -7.17
C ASP A 29 3.16 1.33 -8.69
N GLY A 30 2.48 2.24 -9.37
CA GLY A 30 2.57 2.35 -10.83
C GLY A 30 1.75 1.32 -11.62
N LEU A 31 1.03 0.39 -10.98
CA LEU A 31 0.17 -0.57 -11.66
C LEU A 31 -1.23 0.00 -11.89
N GLY A 32 -1.59 0.17 -13.14
CA GLY A 32 -2.93 0.58 -13.55
C GLY A 32 -3.77 -0.58 -14.09
N TRP A 33 -5.09 -0.44 -14.01
CA TRP A 33 -6.05 -1.42 -14.52
C TRP A 33 -5.83 -1.80 -15.98
N GLN A 34 -5.52 -0.81 -16.84
CA GLN A 34 -5.30 -1.07 -18.27
C GLN A 34 -4.00 -1.82 -18.52
N GLN A 35 -2.94 -1.49 -17.80
CA GLN A 35 -1.65 -2.18 -17.89
C GLN A 35 -1.77 -3.63 -17.41
N ALA A 36 -2.42 -3.86 -16.26
CA ALA A 36 -2.69 -5.22 -15.77
C ALA A 36 -3.44 -6.06 -16.80
N ARG A 37 -4.49 -5.51 -17.41
CA ARG A 37 -5.24 -6.20 -18.46
C ARG A 37 -4.44 -6.48 -19.72
N ALA A 38 -3.60 -5.54 -20.15
CA ALA A 38 -2.76 -5.72 -21.32
C ALA A 38 -1.68 -6.80 -21.15
N ALA A 39 -1.26 -7.04 -19.88
CA ALA A 39 -0.22 -8.00 -19.54
C ALA A 39 -0.73 -9.41 -19.18
N MET A 40 -2.04 -9.66 -19.18
CA MET A 40 -2.65 -10.91 -18.69
C MET A 40 -2.04 -12.20 -19.28
N ALA A 41 -1.59 -12.16 -20.53
CA ALA A 41 -0.93 -13.31 -21.16
C ALA A 41 0.41 -13.70 -20.52
N ARG A 42 1.00 -12.80 -19.73
CA ARG A 42 2.30 -12.95 -19.08
C ARG A 42 2.21 -12.95 -17.53
N THR A 43 1.05 -12.67 -16.97
CA THR A 43 0.78 -12.52 -15.54
C THR A 43 -0.40 -13.38 -15.14
N PRO A 44 -0.21 -14.71 -14.98
CA PRO A 44 -1.31 -15.66 -14.79
C PRO A 44 -2.09 -15.44 -13.48
N PHE A 45 -1.42 -15.04 -12.39
CA PHE A 45 -2.09 -14.72 -11.13
C PHE A 45 -3.04 -13.52 -11.29
N LEU A 46 -2.55 -12.40 -11.82
CA LEU A 46 -3.36 -11.20 -12.06
C LEU A 46 -4.46 -11.48 -13.09
N ALA A 47 -4.19 -12.29 -14.12
CA ALA A 47 -5.21 -12.70 -15.10
C ALA A 47 -6.38 -13.44 -14.44
N GLY A 48 -6.09 -14.35 -13.52
CA GLY A 48 -7.10 -15.04 -12.72
C GLY A 48 -7.86 -14.09 -11.79
N ALA A 49 -7.16 -13.15 -11.15
CA ALA A 49 -7.74 -12.20 -10.22
C ALA A 49 -8.63 -11.14 -10.91
N ILE A 50 -8.29 -10.70 -12.11
CA ILE A 50 -9.01 -9.64 -12.85
C ILE A 50 -10.48 -9.99 -13.09
N GLY A 51 -10.81 -11.26 -13.28
CA GLY A 51 -12.19 -11.73 -13.45
C GLY A 51 -13.11 -11.44 -12.25
N HIS A 52 -12.53 -11.28 -11.07
CA HIS A 52 -13.21 -10.98 -9.81
C HIS A 52 -12.89 -9.59 -9.26
N ALA A 53 -11.98 -8.87 -9.92
CA ALA A 53 -11.50 -7.58 -9.47
C ALA A 53 -12.52 -6.47 -9.75
N ARG A 54 -12.51 -5.45 -8.90
CA ARG A 54 -13.25 -4.21 -9.14
C ARG A 54 -12.30 -3.12 -9.65
N ARG A 55 -12.67 -2.54 -10.79
CA ARG A 55 -12.00 -1.34 -11.27
C ARG A 55 -12.40 -0.16 -10.40
N ILE A 56 -11.43 0.46 -9.76
CA ILE A 56 -11.59 1.70 -9.00
C ILE A 56 -10.77 2.81 -9.67
N THR A 57 -11.04 4.05 -9.29
CA THR A 57 -10.30 5.20 -9.76
C THR A 57 -9.38 5.69 -8.62
N SER A 58 -8.11 5.95 -8.94
CA SER A 58 -7.21 6.61 -8.00
C SER A 58 -7.66 8.05 -7.71
N GLY A 59 -7.18 8.61 -6.60
CA GLY A 59 -7.41 10.02 -6.29
C GLY A 59 -6.77 10.95 -7.32
N VAL A 60 -7.16 12.22 -7.27
CA VAL A 60 -6.58 13.29 -8.10
C VAL A 60 -5.90 14.29 -7.18
N PRO A 61 -4.60 14.57 -7.40
CA PRO A 61 -3.68 13.97 -8.35
C PRO A 61 -3.29 12.53 -7.97
N SER A 62 -3.06 11.66 -8.98
CA SER A 62 -2.65 10.27 -8.79
C SER A 62 -1.15 10.18 -8.56
N THR A 63 -0.69 10.67 -7.42
CA THR A 63 0.72 10.61 -7.01
C THR A 63 0.88 9.69 -5.82
N THR A 64 2.04 9.04 -5.69
CA THR A 64 2.37 8.15 -4.58
C THR A 64 2.02 8.76 -3.22
N ALA A 65 2.47 9.98 -2.95
CA ALA A 65 2.25 10.62 -1.66
C ALA A 65 0.76 10.83 -1.34
N THR A 66 -0.01 11.31 -2.32
CA THR A 66 -1.46 11.53 -2.16
C THR A 66 -2.20 10.20 -2.00
N SER A 67 -1.89 9.22 -2.84
CA SER A 67 -2.55 7.91 -2.84
C SER A 67 -2.25 7.11 -1.58
N LEU A 68 -0.99 7.07 -1.12
CA LEU A 68 -0.62 6.43 0.14
C LEU A 68 -1.30 7.09 1.34
N THR A 69 -1.38 8.43 1.35
CA THR A 69 -2.05 9.12 2.45
C THR A 69 -3.56 8.86 2.43
N SER A 70 -4.19 8.81 1.25
CA SER A 70 -5.59 8.43 1.12
C SER A 70 -5.85 6.99 1.58
N LEU A 71 -4.98 6.05 1.20
CA LEU A 71 -5.08 4.65 1.64
C LEU A 71 -4.91 4.54 3.16
N GLY A 72 -3.87 5.17 3.70
CA GLY A 72 -3.53 5.06 5.11
C GLY A 72 -4.50 5.79 6.05
N THR A 73 -5.21 6.82 5.58
CA THR A 73 -6.19 7.57 6.39
C THR A 73 -7.64 7.21 6.10
N GLY A 74 -7.93 6.69 4.89
CA GLY A 74 -9.29 6.54 4.39
C GLY A 74 -9.96 7.86 4.01
N LEU A 75 -9.18 8.93 3.80
CA LEU A 75 -9.65 10.28 3.52
C LEU A 75 -9.31 10.72 2.09
N SER A 76 -10.05 11.69 1.60
CA SER A 76 -9.74 12.35 0.32
C SER A 76 -8.54 13.31 0.46
N PRO A 77 -7.85 13.66 -0.65
CA PRO A 77 -6.73 14.60 -0.63
C PRO A 77 -7.05 15.95 0.02
N GLY A 78 -8.26 16.47 -0.19
CA GLY A 78 -8.72 17.69 0.45
C GLY A 78 -8.94 17.60 1.96
N GLN A 79 -9.11 16.38 2.49
CA GLN A 79 -9.30 16.16 3.92
C GLN A 79 -7.98 15.89 4.64
N HIS A 80 -7.08 15.09 4.05
CA HIS A 80 -5.80 14.78 4.68
C HIS A 80 -4.67 15.77 4.36
N GLY A 81 -4.85 16.68 3.40
CA GLY A 81 -3.96 17.80 3.13
C GLY A 81 -2.70 17.50 2.31
N ILE A 82 -2.39 16.24 1.98
CA ILE A 82 -1.28 15.88 1.09
C ILE A 82 -1.77 15.94 -0.36
N ALA A 83 -1.62 17.11 -0.97
CA ALA A 83 -2.33 17.48 -2.17
C ALA A 83 -1.62 17.14 -3.50
N GLY A 84 -0.44 16.51 -3.46
CA GLY A 84 0.28 16.16 -4.67
C GLY A 84 1.75 15.82 -4.47
N TYR A 85 2.45 15.65 -5.58
CA TYR A 85 3.89 15.40 -5.64
C TYR A 85 4.70 16.59 -5.10
N MET A 86 4.25 17.80 -5.40
CA MET A 86 4.80 19.05 -4.88
C MET A 86 3.66 20.05 -4.65
N PHE A 87 3.68 20.71 -3.51
CA PHE A 87 2.70 21.77 -3.19
C PHE A 87 3.30 22.79 -2.23
N ARG A 88 2.60 23.91 -2.04
CA ARG A 88 3.02 24.93 -1.08
C ARG A 88 2.70 24.49 0.33
N ASN A 89 3.73 24.29 1.14
CA ASN A 89 3.59 23.96 2.55
C ASN A 89 2.82 25.08 3.28
N PRO A 90 1.71 24.76 3.96
CA PRO A 90 0.89 25.76 4.62
C PRO A 90 1.58 26.46 5.81
N TYR A 91 2.59 25.84 6.39
CA TYR A 91 3.33 26.35 7.54
C TYR A 91 4.56 27.16 7.12
N THR A 92 5.43 26.57 6.32
CA THR A 92 6.70 27.20 5.89
C THR A 92 6.53 28.15 4.71
N LYS A 93 5.40 28.09 3.99
CA LYS A 93 5.10 28.84 2.77
C LYS A 93 6.02 28.53 1.58
N LYS A 94 6.89 27.54 1.69
CA LYS A 94 7.81 27.08 0.64
C LYS A 94 7.20 25.94 -0.17
N ILE A 95 7.78 25.65 -1.33
CA ILE A 95 7.47 24.44 -2.09
C ILE A 95 7.96 23.23 -1.28
N PHE A 96 7.11 22.24 -1.16
CA PHE A 96 7.32 21.05 -0.36
C PHE A 96 7.05 19.80 -1.20
N SER A 97 7.92 18.81 -1.11
CA SER A 97 7.73 17.48 -1.69
C SER A 97 7.61 16.44 -0.58
N PRO A 98 6.45 15.76 -0.46
CA PRO A 98 6.28 14.71 0.55
C PRO A 98 7.21 13.51 0.37
N LEU A 99 7.72 13.26 -0.84
CA LEU A 99 8.60 12.12 -1.10
C LEU A 99 10.03 12.33 -0.58
N THR A 100 10.49 13.57 -0.56
CA THR A 100 11.83 13.90 -0.04
C THR A 100 11.80 14.46 1.37
N TRP A 101 10.63 14.92 1.81
CA TRP A 101 10.33 15.55 3.09
C TRP A 101 11.44 16.51 3.56
N ASP A 102 11.08 17.63 4.08
CA ASP A 102 12.06 18.55 4.66
C ASP A 102 12.26 18.29 6.17
N GLN A 103 13.35 18.81 6.73
CA GLN A 103 13.70 18.58 8.13
C GLN A 103 12.89 19.44 9.12
N VAL A 104 12.10 20.38 8.63
CA VAL A 104 11.38 21.35 9.48
C VAL A 104 9.87 21.10 9.55
N SER A 105 9.34 20.32 8.61
CA SER A 105 7.91 20.01 8.56
C SER A 105 7.59 18.77 9.37
N ASP A 106 6.83 18.95 10.46
CA ASP A 106 6.36 17.82 11.26
C ASP A 106 5.30 17.01 10.49
N PRO A 107 5.53 15.70 10.26
CA PRO A 107 4.58 14.83 9.56
C PRO A 107 3.19 14.78 10.21
N LEU A 108 3.12 14.83 11.53
CA LEU A 108 1.86 14.79 12.27
C LEU A 108 1.09 16.11 12.17
N ALA A 109 1.79 17.23 12.12
CA ALA A 109 1.16 18.53 11.88
C ALA A 109 0.66 18.64 10.42
N MET A 110 1.41 18.09 9.47
CA MET A 110 1.01 18.09 8.06
C MET A 110 -0.22 17.22 7.79
N GLN A 111 -0.34 16.08 8.49
CA GLN A 111 -1.49 15.18 8.43
C GLN A 111 -1.88 14.75 9.86
N PRO A 112 -2.76 15.49 10.55
CA PRO A 112 -3.11 15.22 11.95
C PRO A 112 -4.18 14.13 12.13
N MET A 113 -4.83 13.70 11.05
CA MET A 113 -5.94 12.74 11.15
C MET A 113 -5.42 11.34 11.49
N PRO A 114 -6.07 10.60 12.38
CA PRO A 114 -5.70 9.22 12.67
C PRO A 114 -5.70 8.35 11.40
N THR A 115 -4.68 7.51 11.26
CA THR A 115 -4.62 6.53 10.18
C THR A 115 -5.57 5.37 10.42
N ILE A 116 -5.89 4.62 9.36
CA ILE A 116 -6.60 3.33 9.47
C ILE A 116 -5.80 2.37 10.36
N PHE A 117 -4.48 2.39 10.28
CA PHE A 117 -3.59 1.54 11.06
C PHE A 117 -3.65 1.86 12.56
N GLU A 118 -3.62 3.14 12.94
CA GLU A 118 -3.81 3.57 14.33
C GLU A 118 -5.18 3.15 14.87
N ARG A 119 -6.23 3.36 14.07
CA ARG A 119 -7.60 2.97 14.44
C ARG A 119 -7.76 1.45 14.56
N ALA A 120 -7.19 0.68 13.61
CA ALA A 120 -7.20 -0.78 13.66
C ALA A 120 -6.47 -1.31 14.90
N LYS A 121 -5.30 -0.74 15.22
CA LYS A 121 -4.56 -1.10 16.43
C LYS A 121 -5.36 -0.80 17.73
N ALA A 122 -6.09 0.31 17.77
CA ALA A 122 -6.95 0.65 18.90
C ALA A 122 -8.09 -0.36 19.12
N GLU A 123 -8.54 -1.04 18.06
CA GLU A 123 -9.55 -2.11 18.10
C GLU A 123 -8.93 -3.52 18.29
N GLY A 124 -7.65 -3.60 18.68
CA GLY A 124 -6.97 -4.86 18.98
C GLY A 124 -6.50 -5.64 17.75
N VAL A 125 -6.48 -5.04 16.55
CA VAL A 125 -5.92 -5.64 15.35
C VAL A 125 -4.38 -5.54 15.40
N THR A 126 -3.69 -6.63 15.13
CA THR A 126 -2.23 -6.60 14.92
C THR A 126 -1.95 -5.98 13.56
N VAL A 127 -1.26 -4.84 13.54
CA VAL A 127 -0.98 -4.09 12.32
C VAL A 127 0.52 -4.11 12.03
N THR A 128 0.89 -4.51 10.82
CA THR A 128 2.28 -4.53 10.34
C THR A 128 2.38 -3.87 8.97
N THR A 129 3.41 -3.04 8.79
CA THR A 129 3.76 -2.45 7.49
C THR A 129 5.09 -3.03 7.03
N VAL A 130 5.08 -3.77 5.92
CA VAL A 130 6.27 -4.39 5.31
C VAL A 130 6.74 -3.50 4.16
N LEU A 131 7.78 -2.73 4.43
CA LEU A 131 8.28 -1.69 3.53
C LEU A 131 9.81 -1.73 3.38
N PRO A 132 10.37 -1.16 2.29
CA PRO A 132 11.80 -0.95 2.17
C PRO A 132 12.39 -0.23 3.40
N ALA A 133 13.49 -0.76 3.94
CA ALA A 133 14.12 -0.27 5.18
C ALA A 133 14.39 1.24 5.17
N ARG A 134 14.74 1.80 4.01
CA ARG A 134 14.98 3.25 3.86
C ARG A 134 13.76 4.14 4.11
N PHE A 135 12.56 3.57 4.18
CA PHE A 135 11.31 4.32 4.47
C PHE A 135 10.95 4.30 5.95
N GLU A 136 11.67 3.54 6.76
CA GLU A 136 11.54 3.62 8.21
C GLU A 136 11.76 5.06 8.66
N ASP A 137 10.86 5.57 9.46
CA ASP A 137 10.87 6.97 9.95
C ASP A 137 10.85 8.07 8.87
N SER A 138 10.67 7.73 7.59
CA SER A 138 10.49 8.77 6.58
C SER A 138 9.27 9.64 6.89
N GLY A 139 9.33 10.92 6.52
CA GLY A 139 8.23 11.84 6.78
C GLY A 139 6.91 11.37 6.17
N LEU A 140 6.93 10.77 4.98
CA LEU A 140 5.73 10.23 4.35
C LEU A 140 5.19 8.99 5.09
N THR A 141 6.05 8.07 5.52
CA THR A 141 5.64 6.90 6.31
C THR A 141 4.99 7.34 7.62
N ARG A 142 5.61 8.27 8.34
CA ARG A 142 5.05 8.84 9.58
C ARG A 142 3.75 9.61 9.35
N CYS A 143 3.62 10.26 8.21
CA CYS A 143 2.43 11.00 7.80
C CYS A 143 1.26 10.04 7.46
N ALA A 144 1.51 9.06 6.60
CA ALA A 144 0.47 8.29 5.93
C ALA A 144 0.24 6.89 6.53
N LEU A 145 1.27 6.24 7.07
CA LEU A 145 1.26 4.80 7.37
C LEU A 145 1.58 4.49 8.86
N ARG A 146 1.60 5.48 9.72
CA ARG A 146 1.88 5.29 11.15
C ARG A 146 0.81 4.45 11.84
N GLY A 147 1.18 3.77 12.93
CA GLY A 147 0.28 3.01 13.80
C GLY A 147 0.57 1.51 13.85
N GLY A 148 1.19 0.95 12.82
CA GLY A 148 1.64 -0.44 12.79
C GLY A 148 3.08 -0.63 13.25
N THR A 149 3.47 -1.90 13.42
CA THR A 149 4.88 -2.29 13.53
C THR A 149 5.51 -2.19 12.14
N PHE A 150 6.66 -1.53 12.05
CA PHE A 150 7.41 -1.46 10.81
C PHE A 150 8.30 -2.70 10.68
N GLU A 151 8.13 -3.43 9.61
CA GLU A 151 8.95 -4.59 9.25
C GLU A 151 9.79 -4.24 8.03
N ALA A 152 11.09 -4.07 8.26
CA ALA A 152 12.03 -3.57 7.27
C ALA A 152 12.41 -4.62 6.22
N VAL A 153 12.27 -4.29 4.94
CA VAL A 153 12.83 -5.05 3.81
C VAL A 153 14.15 -4.40 3.41
N VAL A 154 15.25 -5.05 3.71
CA VAL A 154 16.60 -4.52 3.43
C VAL A 154 16.95 -4.68 1.95
N ASP A 155 16.71 -5.87 1.39
CA ASP A 155 16.90 -6.15 -0.03
C ASP A 155 15.55 -6.33 -0.72
N GLU A 156 15.13 -5.34 -1.47
CA GLU A 156 13.86 -5.33 -2.22
C GLU A 156 13.81 -6.40 -3.34
N ARG A 157 14.93 -7.03 -3.67
CA ARG A 157 15.02 -8.15 -4.63
C ARG A 157 14.94 -9.52 -3.96
N ASN A 158 15.03 -9.59 -2.64
CA ASN A 158 14.86 -10.81 -1.88
C ASN A 158 13.38 -11.07 -1.57
N ASP A 159 12.68 -11.68 -2.56
CA ASP A 159 11.25 -11.99 -2.44
C ASP A 159 10.97 -13.05 -1.37
N GLU A 160 11.92 -13.95 -1.10
CA GLU A 160 11.78 -14.98 -0.07
C GLU A 160 11.74 -14.35 1.34
N ASP A 161 12.68 -13.46 1.66
CA ASP A 161 12.68 -12.71 2.94
C ASP A 161 11.40 -11.89 3.11
N ARG A 162 10.99 -11.18 2.04
CA ARG A 162 9.77 -10.38 2.03
C ARG A 162 8.53 -11.26 2.25
N LEU A 163 8.43 -12.40 1.56
CA LEU A 163 7.35 -13.37 1.71
C LEU A 163 7.25 -13.86 3.17
N GLN A 164 8.36 -14.29 3.75
CA GLN A 164 8.42 -14.80 5.12
C GLN A 164 7.96 -13.75 6.14
N LYS A 165 8.36 -12.49 5.98
CA LYS A 165 7.91 -11.37 6.83
C LYS A 165 6.41 -11.14 6.74
N VAL A 166 5.85 -11.15 5.52
CA VAL A 166 4.41 -10.96 5.31
C VAL A 166 3.61 -12.11 5.92
N VAL A 167 4.03 -13.37 5.69
CA VAL A 167 3.34 -14.56 6.22
C VAL A 167 3.37 -14.58 7.75
N THR A 168 4.52 -14.28 8.34
CA THR A 168 4.67 -14.20 9.81
C THR A 168 3.76 -13.10 10.39
N ALA A 169 3.74 -11.93 9.77
CA ALA A 169 2.89 -10.82 10.22
C ALA A 169 1.39 -11.14 10.04
N ALA A 170 1.00 -11.81 8.94
CA ALA A 170 -0.37 -12.21 8.69
C ALA A 170 -0.90 -13.21 9.73
N GLY A 171 -0.04 -14.11 10.21
CA GLY A 171 -0.36 -15.08 11.27
C GLY A 171 -0.42 -14.49 12.68
N ALA A 172 -0.04 -13.22 12.88
CA ALA A 172 0.06 -12.63 14.21
C ALA A 172 -1.31 -12.21 14.79
N GLY A 173 -1.52 -12.53 16.09
CA GLY A 173 -2.76 -12.17 16.80
C GLY A 173 -4.01 -12.92 16.30
N SER A 174 -5.18 -12.54 16.81
CA SER A 174 -6.48 -13.07 16.36
C SER A 174 -6.95 -12.38 15.09
N LYS A 175 -6.68 -11.07 14.97
CA LYS A 175 -6.95 -10.26 13.78
C LYS A 175 -5.67 -9.60 13.32
N SER A 176 -5.43 -9.56 12.02
CA SER A 176 -4.23 -8.92 11.46
C SER A 176 -4.54 -8.09 10.22
N LEU A 177 -3.78 -7.00 10.08
CA LEU A 177 -3.73 -6.16 8.89
C LEU A 177 -2.27 -5.95 8.51
N VAL A 178 -1.85 -6.53 7.41
CA VAL A 178 -0.51 -6.38 6.87
C VAL A 178 -0.57 -5.53 5.61
N TYR A 179 0.16 -4.43 5.61
CA TYR A 179 0.34 -3.60 4.43
C TYR A 179 1.72 -3.88 3.83
N VAL A 180 1.74 -4.19 2.54
CA VAL A 180 2.98 -4.50 1.79
C VAL A 180 3.11 -3.52 0.64
N TYR A 181 4.26 -2.91 0.48
CA TYR A 181 4.51 -1.94 -0.59
C TYR A 181 5.51 -2.45 -1.61
N GLU A 182 5.06 -2.53 -2.86
CA GLU A 182 5.88 -2.86 -4.01
C GLU A 182 6.06 -1.62 -4.90
N ARG A 183 7.29 -1.13 -5.02
CA ARG A 183 7.60 0.11 -5.76
C ARG A 183 8.44 -0.10 -7.02
N MET A 184 9.00 -1.29 -7.22
CA MET A 184 9.98 -1.50 -8.30
C MET A 184 9.33 -1.42 -9.68
N LEU A 185 8.04 -1.74 -9.79
CA LEU A 185 7.29 -1.57 -11.01
C LEU A 185 7.17 -0.10 -11.42
N ASP A 186 6.84 0.79 -10.49
CA ASP A 186 6.82 2.25 -10.70
C ASP A 186 8.21 2.77 -11.09
N HIS A 187 9.25 2.31 -10.38
CA HIS A 187 10.62 2.67 -10.69
C HIS A 187 11.05 2.27 -12.11
N ALA A 188 10.69 1.06 -12.55
CA ALA A 188 10.93 0.61 -13.92
C ALA A 188 10.16 1.47 -14.93
N GLY A 189 8.90 1.81 -14.61
CA GLY A 189 8.05 2.67 -15.43
C GLY A 189 8.63 4.07 -15.61
N HIS A 190 9.14 4.69 -14.54
CA HIS A 190 9.82 5.99 -14.61
C HIS A 190 11.12 5.96 -15.40
N GLY A 191 11.89 4.88 -15.26
CA GLY A 191 13.20 4.78 -15.93
C GLY A 191 13.14 4.37 -17.38
N ARG A 192 12.16 3.54 -17.79
CA ARG A 192 12.11 2.88 -19.09
C ARG A 192 10.77 3.03 -19.83
N GLY A 193 9.74 3.51 -19.14
CA GLY A 193 8.38 3.59 -19.66
C GLY A 193 7.57 2.32 -19.43
N THR A 194 6.25 2.46 -19.33
CA THR A 194 5.30 1.38 -19.00
C THR A 194 5.04 0.39 -20.13
N THR A 195 5.69 0.57 -21.28
CA THR A 195 5.64 -0.35 -22.45
C THR A 195 6.97 -1.05 -22.68
N SER A 196 7.97 -0.84 -21.82
CA SER A 196 9.30 -1.45 -21.95
C SER A 196 9.30 -2.92 -21.51
N THR A 197 10.29 -3.67 -21.97
CA THR A 197 10.52 -5.05 -21.54
C THR A 197 10.84 -5.10 -20.04
N GLU A 198 11.64 -4.17 -19.55
CA GLU A 198 12.03 -4.08 -18.15
C GLU A 198 10.82 -3.85 -17.23
N TRP A 199 9.85 -3.04 -17.65
CA TRP A 199 8.61 -2.85 -16.91
C TRP A 199 7.76 -4.14 -16.89
N LEU A 200 7.67 -4.82 -18.03
CA LEU A 200 6.94 -6.08 -18.12
C LEU A 200 7.62 -7.20 -17.31
N ASP A 201 8.93 -7.29 -17.32
CA ASP A 201 9.68 -8.26 -16.52
C ASP A 201 9.47 -8.01 -15.01
N GLU A 202 9.43 -6.74 -14.59
CA GLU A 202 9.11 -6.40 -13.21
C GLU A 202 7.66 -6.75 -12.86
N LEU A 203 6.70 -6.52 -13.76
CA LEU A 203 5.31 -6.92 -13.52
C LEU A 203 5.16 -8.44 -13.41
N ILE A 204 5.89 -9.22 -14.21
CA ILE A 204 5.93 -10.70 -14.11
C ILE A 204 6.47 -11.13 -12.73
N ARG A 205 7.50 -10.44 -12.23
CA ARG A 205 8.03 -10.70 -10.89
C ARG A 205 7.00 -10.38 -9.79
N VAL A 206 6.30 -9.26 -9.92
CA VAL A 206 5.21 -8.89 -9.00
C VAL A 206 4.08 -9.92 -9.02
N ASP A 207 3.71 -10.41 -10.20
CA ASP A 207 2.71 -11.45 -10.38
C ASP A 207 3.11 -12.75 -9.67
N ALA A 208 4.35 -13.21 -9.85
CA ALA A 208 4.89 -14.39 -9.19
C ALA A 208 4.94 -14.22 -7.66
N PHE A 209 5.31 -13.03 -7.17
CA PHE A 209 5.30 -12.74 -5.73
C PHE A 209 3.90 -12.76 -5.14
N ALA A 210 2.91 -12.20 -5.84
CA ALA A 210 1.51 -12.21 -5.39
C ALA A 210 0.95 -13.64 -5.39
N ASP A 211 1.33 -14.49 -6.35
CA ASP A 211 0.97 -15.90 -6.41
C ASP A 211 1.57 -16.68 -5.23
N ALA A 212 2.85 -16.49 -4.97
CA ALA A 212 3.54 -17.09 -3.82
C ALA A 212 2.94 -16.64 -2.47
N LEU A 213 2.54 -15.36 -2.35
CA LEU A 213 1.82 -14.87 -1.18
C LEU A 213 0.50 -15.60 -0.98
N ARG A 214 -0.32 -15.74 -2.04
CA ARG A 214 -1.60 -16.45 -1.96
C ARG A 214 -1.41 -17.87 -1.42
N ASP A 215 -0.39 -18.57 -1.92
CA ASP A 215 -0.15 -19.98 -1.57
C ASP A 215 0.44 -20.15 -0.16
N ALA A 216 1.20 -19.17 0.34
CA ALA A 216 1.86 -19.23 1.63
C ALA A 216 1.05 -18.64 2.80
N LEU A 217 0.05 -17.82 2.52
CA LEU A 217 -0.76 -17.19 3.55
C LEU A 217 -1.69 -18.22 4.23
N PRO A 218 -1.99 -18.05 5.54
CA PRO A 218 -3.00 -18.87 6.22
C PRO A 218 -4.36 -18.85 5.48
N ASP A 219 -5.09 -19.96 5.51
CA ASP A 219 -6.36 -20.15 4.78
C ASP A 219 -7.44 -19.10 5.13
N ASP A 220 -7.39 -18.55 6.35
CA ASP A 220 -8.31 -17.51 6.84
C ASP A 220 -7.88 -16.09 6.47
N THR A 221 -6.78 -15.94 5.73
CA THR A 221 -6.23 -14.65 5.29
C THR A 221 -6.72 -14.28 3.89
N ARG A 222 -7.08 -13.03 3.71
CA ARG A 222 -7.41 -12.48 2.37
C ARG A 222 -6.27 -11.61 1.87
N LEU A 223 -5.85 -11.89 0.63
CA LEU A 223 -4.90 -11.06 -0.11
C LEU A 223 -5.69 -10.09 -1.00
N LEU A 224 -5.44 -8.81 -0.83
CA LEU A 224 -5.93 -7.72 -1.68
C LEU A 224 -4.73 -7.11 -2.41
N VAL A 225 -4.74 -7.17 -3.74
CA VAL A 225 -3.74 -6.51 -4.60
C VAL A 225 -4.36 -5.22 -5.18
N THR A 226 -3.67 -4.11 -5.04
CA THR A 226 -4.15 -2.78 -5.49
C THR A 226 -3.01 -1.93 -6.03
#